data_7b29c509c0d4d94370f5fdb63eaf6b55
#
_entry.id   7b29c509c0d4d94370f5fdb63eaf6b55
#
_cell.length_a   1.000
_cell.length_b   1.000
_cell.length_c   1.000
_cell.angle_alpha   90.00
_cell.angle_beta   90.00
_cell.angle_gamma   90.00
#
_symmetry.space_group_name_H-M   'P 1'
#
loop_
_entity.id
_entity.type
_entity.pdbx_description
1 polymer ?
#
loop_
_entity_poly.entity_id
_entity_poly.type
_entity_poly.pdbx_seq_one_letter_code
_entity_poly.pdbx_strand_id
1 'polypeptide(L)'
;PLRLLYRIILSSTREGDTILDPFAGSCTTGIAANLLDRKFIGIDQSLDYLMYGVRRKQEIEDSQTAELIKKKMSENPEEVMVMVNHCRKGLKEKMIETGICYLRAGDSKGSLCVTPGFERMQYVLLHTGGEDCQLFKLKSKGHFQIWTKETLEKYGFAPSHAPYYIVLHFDNKKPIEVRKMPNLKESINTFVAKIRPLSDFIGIK
;
A
#
# COMPACT_ATOMS: atom_id res chain seq x y z
N PRO A 1 12.76 9.84 9.09
CA PRO A 1 11.80 8.88 9.65
C PRO A 1 11.35 7.90 8.56
N LEU A 2 11.61 6.61 8.76
CA LEU A 2 11.31 5.54 7.79
C LEU A 2 9.87 5.56 7.25
N ARG A 3 8.89 5.86 8.11
CA ARG A 3 7.47 5.92 7.72
C ARG A 3 7.17 6.92 6.61
N LEU A 4 7.85 8.07 6.58
CA LEU A 4 7.69 9.05 5.52
C LEU A 4 8.28 8.52 4.20
N LEU A 5 9.48 7.96 4.27
CA LEU A 5 10.16 7.38 3.10
C LEU A 5 9.35 6.20 2.53
N TYR A 6 8.76 5.36 3.36
CA TYR A 6 7.86 4.30 2.90
C TYR A 6 6.68 4.83 2.08
N ARG A 7 6.03 5.91 2.53
CA ARG A 7 4.93 6.53 1.77
C ARG A 7 5.39 7.00 0.40
N ILE A 8 6.54 7.68 0.34
CA ILE A 8 7.12 8.19 -0.90
C ILE A 8 7.46 7.02 -1.83
N ILE A 9 8.17 6.02 -1.32
CA ILE A 9 8.62 4.87 -2.10
C ILE A 9 7.42 4.07 -2.64
N LEU A 10 6.45 3.72 -1.79
CA LEU A 10 5.28 2.95 -2.20
C LEU A 10 4.40 3.69 -3.22
N SER A 11 4.31 5.02 -3.13
CA SER A 11 3.50 5.81 -4.06
C SER A 11 4.18 6.09 -5.40
N SER A 12 5.52 6.03 -5.46
CA SER A 12 6.29 6.42 -6.65
C SER A 12 6.97 5.26 -7.37
N THR A 13 7.10 4.09 -6.72
CA THR A 13 7.85 2.95 -7.25
C THR A 13 7.13 1.62 -7.05
N ARG A 14 7.54 0.61 -7.81
CA ARG A 14 7.11 -0.78 -7.69
C ARG A 14 8.23 -1.64 -7.10
N GLU A 15 7.88 -2.82 -6.61
CA GLU A 15 8.86 -3.83 -6.20
C GLU A 15 9.86 -4.12 -7.34
N GLY A 16 11.15 -4.16 -7.00
CA GLY A 16 12.24 -4.36 -7.97
C GLY A 16 12.74 -3.08 -8.67
N ASP A 17 12.00 -1.96 -8.59
CA ASP A 17 12.45 -0.68 -9.15
C ASP A 17 13.71 -0.16 -8.45
N THR A 18 14.45 0.70 -9.14
CA THR A 18 15.67 1.33 -8.62
C THR A 18 15.39 2.76 -8.17
N ILE A 19 15.79 3.08 -6.95
CA ILE A 19 15.72 4.42 -6.36
C ILE A 19 17.11 5.04 -6.38
N LEU A 20 17.20 6.25 -6.91
CA LEU A 20 18.42 7.06 -6.89
C LEU A 20 18.26 8.19 -5.87
N ASP A 21 19.23 8.30 -4.95
CA ASP A 21 19.35 9.41 -4.01
C ASP A 21 20.73 10.07 -4.20
N PRO A 22 20.82 11.24 -4.87
CA PRO A 22 22.08 11.91 -5.12
C PRO A 22 22.65 12.65 -3.91
N PHE A 23 21.96 12.64 -2.77
CA PHE A 23 22.36 13.23 -1.50
C PHE A 23 22.12 12.24 -0.36
N ALA A 24 22.65 11.02 -0.52
CA ALA A 24 22.28 9.86 0.28
C ALA A 24 22.58 9.99 1.78
N GLY A 25 23.57 10.79 2.17
CA GLY A 25 24.00 10.93 3.56
C GLY A 25 24.24 9.55 4.20
N SER A 26 23.59 9.30 5.33
CA SER A 26 23.62 8.00 6.03
C SER A 26 22.75 6.91 5.40
N CYS A 27 22.34 7.06 4.15
CA CYS A 27 21.57 6.11 3.34
C CYS A 27 20.20 5.67 3.95
N THR A 28 19.53 6.54 4.68
CA THR A 28 18.22 6.20 5.26
C THR A 28 17.19 5.85 4.18
N THR A 29 17.23 6.55 3.03
CA THR A 29 16.41 6.23 1.85
C THR A 29 16.72 4.83 1.33
N GLY A 30 18.01 4.46 1.28
CA GLY A 30 18.45 3.12 0.84
C GLY A 30 17.97 2.00 1.75
N ILE A 31 18.00 2.22 3.06
CA ILE A 31 17.46 1.26 4.03
C ILE A 31 15.95 1.09 3.82
N ALA A 32 15.21 2.18 3.66
CA ALA A 32 13.79 2.14 3.40
C ALA A 32 13.48 1.43 2.07
N ALA A 33 14.26 1.69 1.03
CA ALA A 33 14.13 1.04 -0.28
C ALA A 33 14.33 -0.48 -0.19
N ASN A 34 15.40 -0.93 0.45
CA ASN A 34 15.71 -2.35 0.60
C ASN A 34 14.65 -3.08 1.45
N LEU A 35 14.15 -2.46 2.52
CA LEU A 35 13.08 -3.04 3.35
C LEU A 35 11.75 -3.21 2.59
N LEU A 36 11.59 -2.50 1.48
CA LEU A 36 10.44 -2.57 0.58
C LEU A 36 10.74 -3.32 -0.72
N ASP A 37 11.85 -4.05 -0.81
CA ASP A 37 12.28 -4.82 -1.98
C ASP A 37 12.56 -3.96 -3.22
N ARG A 38 13.06 -2.71 -3.02
CA ARG A 38 13.55 -1.82 -4.07
C ARG A 38 15.09 -1.84 -4.07
N LYS A 39 15.67 -1.67 -5.26
CA LYS A 39 17.11 -1.44 -5.43
C LYS A 39 17.44 0.00 -5.08
N PHE A 40 18.67 0.24 -4.63
CA PHE A 40 19.08 1.58 -4.23
C PHE A 40 20.46 1.94 -4.81
N ILE A 41 20.57 3.17 -5.30
CA ILE A 41 21.82 3.82 -5.68
C ILE A 41 21.89 5.11 -4.89
N GLY A 42 22.86 5.19 -3.98
CA GLY A 42 23.15 6.38 -3.19
C GLY A 42 24.42 7.05 -3.67
N ILE A 43 24.41 8.37 -3.79
CA ILE A 43 25.57 9.20 -4.09
C ILE A 43 25.72 10.21 -2.97
N ASP A 44 26.94 10.36 -2.46
CA ASP A 44 27.29 11.41 -1.50
C ASP A 44 28.73 11.82 -1.70
N GLN A 45 29.06 13.09 -1.41
CA GLN A 45 30.43 13.60 -1.48
C GLN A 45 31.30 13.11 -0.31
N SER A 46 30.70 12.68 0.79
CA SER A 46 31.37 12.18 1.98
C SER A 46 31.45 10.66 1.96
N LEU A 47 32.65 10.13 1.82
CA LEU A 47 32.92 8.69 1.92
C LEU A 47 32.52 8.15 3.30
N ASP A 48 32.73 8.92 4.36
CA ASP A 48 32.40 8.52 5.73
C ASP A 48 30.88 8.27 5.89
N TYR A 49 30.04 9.12 5.31
CA TYR A 49 28.59 8.92 5.33
C TYR A 49 28.18 7.68 4.55
N LEU A 50 28.76 7.45 3.38
CA LEU A 50 28.48 6.24 2.58
C LEU A 50 28.91 4.99 3.34
N MET A 51 30.08 4.99 3.94
CA MET A 51 30.60 3.86 4.74
C MET A 51 29.74 3.62 5.98
N TYR A 52 29.24 4.68 6.62
CA TYR A 52 28.29 4.56 7.72
C TYR A 52 26.98 3.93 7.25
N GLY A 53 26.46 4.33 6.08
CA GLY A 53 25.26 3.74 5.48
C GLY A 53 25.42 2.25 5.18
N VAL A 54 26.57 1.85 4.60
CA VAL A 54 26.91 0.44 4.32
C VAL A 54 26.95 -0.38 5.62
N ARG A 55 27.67 0.13 6.64
CA ARG A 55 27.75 -0.56 7.95
C ARG A 55 26.37 -0.70 8.58
N ARG A 56 25.58 0.35 8.59
CA ARG A 56 24.22 0.33 9.13
C ARG A 56 23.30 -0.66 8.40
N LYS A 57 23.43 -0.78 7.07
CA LYS A 57 22.73 -1.80 6.31
C LYS A 57 23.15 -3.19 6.76
N GLN A 58 24.42 -3.45 6.89
CA GLN A 58 24.97 -4.74 7.32
C GLN A 58 24.54 -5.10 8.75
N GLU A 59 24.60 -4.16 9.68
CA GLU A 59 24.08 -4.34 11.04
C GLU A 59 22.57 -4.72 11.07
N ILE A 60 21.78 -4.15 10.17
CA ILE A 60 20.37 -4.48 10.03
C ILE A 60 20.17 -5.90 9.48
N GLU A 61 20.98 -6.29 8.51
CA GLU A 61 20.94 -7.63 7.91
C GLU A 61 21.44 -8.71 8.88
N ASP A 62 22.54 -8.46 9.59
CA ASP A 62 23.17 -9.43 10.50
C ASP A 62 22.42 -9.63 11.83
N SER A 63 21.73 -8.62 12.31
CA SER A 63 21.17 -8.59 13.67
C SER A 63 19.71 -9.05 13.79
N GLN A 64 19.11 -9.63 12.75
CA GLN A 64 17.66 -9.84 12.70
C GLN A 64 16.85 -8.53 12.92
N THR A 65 17.54 -7.38 12.91
CA THR A 65 16.89 -6.07 13.11
C THR A 65 15.96 -5.75 11.95
N ALA A 66 16.24 -6.25 10.75
CA ALA A 66 15.33 -6.16 9.61
C ALA A 66 13.99 -6.85 9.92
N GLU A 67 14.04 -8.05 10.51
CA GLU A 67 12.83 -8.77 10.95
C GLU A 67 12.15 -8.06 12.11
N LEU A 68 12.91 -7.52 13.07
CA LEU A 68 12.36 -6.74 14.18
C LEU A 68 11.72 -5.43 13.71
N ILE A 69 12.30 -4.76 12.71
CA ILE A 69 11.71 -3.56 12.10
C ILE A 69 10.46 -3.94 11.31
N LYS A 70 10.51 -5.00 10.51
CA LYS A 70 9.34 -5.54 9.81
C LYS A 70 8.26 -5.98 10.81
N LYS A 71 8.63 -6.65 11.91
CA LYS A 71 7.72 -7.06 12.98
C LYS A 71 7.11 -5.89 13.75
N LYS A 72 7.87 -4.81 14.01
CA LYS A 72 7.33 -3.56 14.58
C LYS A 72 6.38 -2.84 13.63
N MET A 73 6.50 -3.07 12.33
CA MET A 73 5.58 -2.56 11.32
C MET A 73 4.36 -3.46 11.15
N SER A 74 4.48 -4.73 11.52
CA SER A 74 3.43 -5.74 11.45
C SER A 74 3.72 -6.87 12.43
N GLU A 75 2.70 -7.35 13.11
CA GLU A 75 2.80 -8.54 13.97
C GLU A 75 3.12 -9.82 13.17
N ASN A 76 2.79 -9.83 11.88
CA ASN A 76 3.07 -10.94 10.96
C ASN A 76 3.55 -10.38 9.60
N PRO A 77 4.89 -10.23 9.37
CA PRO A 77 5.43 -9.64 8.16
C PRO A 77 5.17 -10.46 6.88
N GLU A 78 4.98 -11.76 7.00
CA GLU A 78 4.70 -12.65 5.86
C GLU A 78 3.22 -12.65 5.46
N GLU A 79 2.37 -12.04 6.27
CA GLU A 79 0.94 -12.06 6.03
C GLU A 79 0.55 -11.16 4.86
N VAL A 80 -0.12 -11.76 3.89
CA VAL A 80 -0.68 -11.06 2.73
C VAL A 80 -1.89 -10.24 3.16
N MET A 81 -1.89 -8.96 2.81
CA MET A 81 -2.94 -8.03 3.21
C MET A 81 -3.91 -7.71 2.08
N VAL A 82 -5.14 -7.42 2.48
CA VAL A 82 -6.28 -7.06 1.63
C VAL A 82 -6.76 -5.66 2.01
N MET A 83 -6.89 -4.79 1.02
CA MET A 83 -7.61 -3.53 1.17
C MET A 83 -9.11 -3.79 1.10
N VAL A 84 -9.85 -3.45 2.15
CA VAL A 84 -11.32 -3.54 2.17
C VAL A 84 -11.91 -2.19 1.78
N ASN A 85 -12.63 -2.15 0.67
CA ASN A 85 -13.29 -0.94 0.19
C ASN A 85 -14.81 -1.14 0.11
N HIS A 86 -15.53 -0.39 0.95
CA HIS A 86 -16.98 -0.30 0.88
C HIS A 86 -17.36 0.79 -0.14
N CYS A 87 -18.15 0.42 -1.14
CA CYS A 87 -18.57 1.33 -2.19
C CYS A 87 -20.08 1.20 -2.48
N ARG A 88 -20.67 2.23 -3.05
CA ARG A 88 -22.03 2.17 -3.59
C ARG A 88 -22.06 1.25 -4.81
N LYS A 89 -23.21 0.64 -5.10
CA LYS A 89 -23.35 -0.32 -6.21
C LYS A 89 -22.80 0.20 -7.53
N GLY A 90 -23.27 1.33 -8.04
CA GLY A 90 -22.80 1.87 -9.32
C GLY A 90 -21.29 2.26 -9.32
N LEU A 91 -20.72 2.58 -8.17
CA LEU A 91 -19.29 2.82 -8.03
C LEU A 91 -18.47 1.53 -8.08
N LYS A 92 -18.99 0.44 -7.49
CA LYS A 92 -18.36 -0.87 -7.53
C LYS A 92 -18.24 -1.37 -8.97
N GLU A 93 -19.32 -1.31 -9.74
CA GLU A 93 -19.32 -1.72 -11.15
C GLU A 93 -18.30 -0.90 -11.96
N LYS A 94 -18.26 0.42 -11.74
CA LYS A 94 -17.28 1.29 -12.41
C LYS A 94 -15.84 0.98 -12.04
N MET A 95 -15.56 0.66 -10.79
CA MET A 95 -14.23 0.22 -10.36
C MET A 95 -13.83 -1.09 -11.03
N ILE A 96 -14.75 -2.05 -11.13
CA ILE A 96 -14.52 -3.33 -11.81
C ILE A 96 -14.30 -3.12 -13.30
N GLU A 97 -15.12 -2.31 -13.97
CA GLU A 97 -14.96 -2.00 -15.39
C GLU A 97 -13.57 -1.42 -15.70
N THR A 98 -13.10 -0.48 -14.89
CA THR A 98 -11.84 0.23 -15.11
C THR A 98 -10.60 -0.49 -14.54
N GLY A 99 -10.76 -1.41 -13.60
CA GLY A 99 -9.67 -2.00 -12.82
C GLY A 99 -9.01 -1.00 -11.88
N ILE A 100 -9.74 0.05 -11.49
CA ILE A 100 -9.28 1.14 -10.62
C ILE A 100 -10.11 1.16 -9.35
N CYS A 101 -9.45 1.02 -8.21
CA CYS A 101 -10.06 1.24 -6.90
C CYS A 101 -9.48 2.53 -6.31
N TYR A 102 -10.32 3.38 -5.75
CA TYR A 102 -9.86 4.58 -5.07
C TYR A 102 -10.54 4.76 -3.70
N LEU A 103 -9.85 5.45 -2.83
CA LEU A 103 -10.33 5.85 -1.52
C LEU A 103 -9.74 7.22 -1.16
N ARG A 104 -10.36 7.92 -0.22
CA ARG A 104 -9.84 9.21 0.24
C ARG A 104 -8.44 9.04 0.83
N ALA A 105 -7.52 9.93 0.49
CA ALA A 105 -6.20 10.00 1.07
C ALA A 105 -6.25 10.81 2.36
N GLY A 106 -6.66 10.19 3.47
CA GLY A 106 -6.60 10.80 4.79
C GLY A 106 -7.94 11.21 5.40
N ASP A 107 -7.83 11.94 6.51
CA ASP A 107 -8.94 12.50 7.25
C ASP A 107 -9.51 13.76 6.57
N SER A 108 -10.47 14.42 7.22
CA SER A 108 -11.07 15.68 6.75
C SER A 108 -10.06 16.83 6.63
N LYS A 109 -8.87 16.70 7.21
CA LYS A 109 -7.77 17.69 7.14
C LYS A 109 -6.76 17.39 6.02
N GLY A 110 -7.00 16.34 5.22
CA GLY A 110 -6.14 15.98 4.09
C GLY A 110 -4.87 15.21 4.46
N SER A 111 -4.76 14.69 5.67
CA SER A 111 -3.61 13.86 6.07
C SER A 111 -3.59 12.56 5.29
N LEU A 112 -2.46 12.24 4.68
CA LEU A 112 -2.27 10.96 4.00
C LEU A 112 -2.05 9.85 5.03
N CYS A 113 -3.09 9.07 5.31
CA CYS A 113 -3.02 7.94 6.23
C CYS A 113 -2.69 6.65 5.49
N VAL A 114 -1.40 6.32 5.42
CA VAL A 114 -0.93 5.00 5.04
C VAL A 114 -0.72 4.20 6.32
N THR A 115 -1.57 3.21 6.56
CA THR A 115 -1.49 2.35 7.73
C THR A 115 -0.40 1.28 7.56
N PRO A 116 0.18 0.75 8.65
CA PRO A 116 1.06 -0.41 8.58
C PRO A 116 0.37 -1.58 7.85
N GLY A 117 1.11 -2.28 7.00
CA GLY A 117 0.58 -3.38 6.19
C GLY A 117 0.27 -3.00 4.73
N PHE A 118 0.32 -1.71 4.39
CA PHE A 118 0.16 -1.25 3.00
C PHE A 118 1.21 -1.88 2.08
N GLU A 119 2.45 -2.02 2.54
CA GLU A 119 3.57 -2.62 1.84
C GLU A 119 3.35 -4.10 1.49
N ARG A 120 2.47 -4.79 2.23
CA ARG A 120 2.13 -6.20 2.04
C ARG A 120 0.81 -6.42 1.32
N MET A 121 0.15 -5.34 0.93
CA MET A 121 -1.15 -5.38 0.28
C MET A 121 -1.02 -5.98 -1.12
N GLN A 122 -1.73 -7.07 -1.38
CA GLN A 122 -1.74 -7.74 -2.67
C GLN A 122 -3.14 -7.86 -3.27
N TYR A 123 -4.18 -7.56 -2.49
CA TYR A 123 -5.57 -7.70 -2.92
C TYR A 123 -6.41 -6.50 -2.52
N VAL A 124 -7.50 -6.31 -3.25
CA VAL A 124 -8.58 -5.39 -2.90
C VAL A 124 -9.90 -6.14 -2.87
N LEU A 125 -10.66 -5.96 -1.80
CA LEU A 125 -12.04 -6.41 -1.68
C LEU A 125 -12.97 -5.25 -1.95
N LEU A 126 -13.84 -5.38 -2.95
CA LEU A 126 -14.90 -4.43 -3.25
C LEU A 126 -16.23 -5.01 -2.77
N HIS A 127 -16.96 -4.24 -1.92
CA HIS A 127 -18.26 -4.68 -1.42
C HIS A 127 -19.24 -3.50 -1.32
N THR A 128 -20.53 -3.81 -1.45
CA THR A 128 -21.63 -2.84 -1.27
C THR A 128 -22.40 -3.04 0.03
N GLY A 129 -21.95 -4.01 0.83
CA GLY A 129 -22.62 -4.53 2.03
C GLY A 129 -23.17 -5.92 1.79
N GLY A 130 -23.44 -6.66 2.85
CA GLY A 130 -23.97 -8.04 2.77
C GLY A 130 -23.01 -9.01 2.09
N GLU A 131 -23.58 -9.88 1.24
CA GLU A 131 -22.84 -10.95 0.53
C GLU A 131 -22.24 -10.50 -0.82
N ASP A 132 -22.53 -9.28 -1.28
CA ASP A 132 -22.02 -8.77 -2.56
C ASP A 132 -20.57 -8.30 -2.45
N CYS A 133 -19.65 -9.25 -2.39
CA CYS A 133 -18.21 -9.03 -2.23
C CYS A 133 -17.44 -9.69 -3.33
N GLN A 134 -16.44 -8.96 -3.87
CA GLN A 134 -15.50 -9.48 -4.86
C GLN A 134 -14.07 -9.10 -4.49
N LEU A 135 -13.20 -10.10 -4.51
CA LEU A 135 -11.78 -9.95 -4.22
C LEU A 135 -10.97 -9.99 -5.52
N PHE A 136 -10.09 -9.01 -5.69
CA PHE A 136 -9.25 -8.89 -6.87
C PHE A 136 -7.78 -8.76 -6.47
N LYS A 137 -6.88 -9.33 -7.30
CA LYS A 137 -5.44 -9.18 -7.12
C LYS A 137 -4.98 -7.81 -7.62
N LEU A 138 -4.15 -7.12 -6.85
CA LEU A 138 -3.51 -5.88 -7.27
C LEU A 138 -2.46 -6.16 -8.36
N LYS A 139 -2.29 -5.23 -9.30
CA LYS A 139 -1.27 -5.33 -10.35
C LYS A 139 0.15 -5.22 -9.79
N SER A 140 0.31 -4.56 -8.64
CA SER A 140 1.60 -4.41 -7.96
C SER A 140 1.40 -4.41 -6.45
N LYS A 141 2.19 -5.21 -5.73
CA LYS A 141 2.16 -5.33 -4.27
C LYS A 141 2.48 -4.00 -3.60
N GLY A 142 1.60 -3.56 -2.70
CA GLY A 142 1.79 -2.35 -1.89
C GLY A 142 1.84 -1.04 -2.66
N HIS A 143 1.81 -1.09 -4.01
CA HIS A 143 1.89 0.12 -4.82
C HIS A 143 0.55 0.85 -4.89
N PHE A 144 0.59 2.15 -4.71
CA PHE A 144 -0.55 3.04 -4.91
C PHE A 144 -0.11 4.35 -5.58
N GLN A 145 -1.05 5.04 -6.19
CA GLN A 145 -0.86 6.37 -6.76
C GLN A 145 -1.67 7.38 -5.96
N ILE A 146 -1.25 8.64 -5.99
CA ILE A 146 -2.03 9.74 -5.45
C ILE A 146 -2.61 10.53 -6.62
N TRP A 147 -3.93 10.57 -6.70
CA TRP A 147 -4.64 11.30 -7.73
C TRP A 147 -5.46 12.44 -7.14
N THR A 148 -5.64 13.51 -7.92
CA THR A 148 -6.58 14.58 -7.61
C THR A 148 -7.99 14.19 -8.06
N LYS A 149 -8.98 14.98 -7.65
CA LYS A 149 -10.37 14.83 -8.08
C LYS A 149 -10.50 14.89 -9.62
N GLU A 150 -9.86 15.87 -10.24
CA GLU A 150 -9.89 16.09 -11.69
C GLU A 150 -9.31 14.89 -12.46
N THR A 151 -8.29 14.26 -11.89
CA THR A 151 -7.72 13.03 -12.49
C THR A 151 -8.72 11.88 -12.45
N LEU A 152 -9.41 11.66 -11.33
CA LEU A 152 -10.43 10.62 -11.24
C LEU A 152 -11.63 10.89 -12.17
N GLU A 153 -12.05 12.15 -12.31
CA GLU A 153 -13.13 12.57 -13.21
C GLU A 153 -12.82 12.24 -14.68
N LYS A 154 -11.56 12.36 -15.12
CA LYS A 154 -11.12 11.96 -16.47
C LYS A 154 -11.32 10.45 -16.73
N TYR A 155 -11.31 9.63 -15.69
CA TYR A 155 -11.62 8.20 -15.77
C TYR A 155 -13.11 7.87 -15.56
N GLY A 156 -13.96 8.89 -15.52
CA GLY A 156 -15.41 8.75 -15.41
C GLY A 156 -15.91 8.44 -14.00
N PHE A 157 -15.12 8.74 -12.98
CA PHE A 157 -15.56 8.67 -11.59
C PHE A 157 -16.18 9.99 -11.13
N ALA A 158 -17.04 9.93 -10.11
CA ALA A 158 -17.60 11.09 -9.43
C ALA A 158 -17.17 11.08 -7.96
N PRO A 159 -15.92 11.44 -7.66
CA PRO A 159 -15.40 11.39 -6.30
C PRO A 159 -15.99 12.52 -5.44
N SER A 160 -16.01 12.29 -4.12
CA SER A 160 -16.43 13.30 -3.13
C SER A 160 -15.41 14.46 -3.01
N HIS A 161 -15.66 15.40 -2.13
CA HIS A 161 -14.83 16.61 -1.95
C HIS A 161 -13.56 16.35 -1.10
N ALA A 162 -12.70 15.41 -1.50
CA ALA A 162 -11.38 15.27 -0.90
C ALA A 162 -10.32 15.86 -1.85
N PRO A 163 -9.22 16.45 -1.34
CA PRO A 163 -8.17 17.03 -2.19
C PRO A 163 -7.38 15.95 -2.93
N TYR A 164 -7.20 14.78 -2.30
CA TYR A 164 -6.41 13.68 -2.84
C TYR A 164 -7.04 12.33 -2.59
N TYR A 165 -6.72 11.38 -3.44
CA TYR A 165 -7.19 10.00 -3.39
C TYR A 165 -6.02 9.04 -3.55
N ILE A 166 -6.03 7.97 -2.75
CA ILE A 166 -5.18 6.81 -2.97
C ILE A 166 -5.85 5.97 -4.05
N VAL A 167 -5.10 5.62 -5.08
CA VAL A 167 -5.57 4.85 -6.22
C VAL A 167 -4.76 3.56 -6.34
N LEU A 168 -5.49 2.46 -6.48
CA LEU A 168 -4.95 1.11 -6.63
C LEU A 168 -5.41 0.55 -7.97
N HIS A 169 -4.51 -0.11 -8.67
CA HIS A 169 -4.82 -0.82 -9.90
C HIS A 169 -4.90 -2.32 -9.65
N PHE A 170 -5.94 -2.97 -10.11
CA PHE A 170 -6.15 -4.40 -9.93
C PHE A 170 -6.49 -5.13 -11.25
N ASP A 171 -6.32 -6.45 -11.25
CA ASP A 171 -6.75 -7.30 -12.36
C ASP A 171 -8.25 -7.56 -12.24
N ASN A 172 -9.03 -6.90 -13.09
CA ASN A 172 -10.49 -6.98 -13.09
C ASN A 172 -11.05 -8.19 -13.85
N LYS A 173 -10.21 -8.99 -14.50
CA LYS A 173 -10.65 -10.13 -15.34
C LYS A 173 -10.91 -11.40 -14.53
N LYS A 174 -10.28 -11.52 -13.35
CA LYS A 174 -10.30 -12.76 -12.55
C LYS A 174 -10.66 -12.43 -11.09
N PRO A 175 -11.96 -12.28 -10.76
CA PRO A 175 -12.36 -12.19 -9.36
C PRO A 175 -12.05 -13.51 -8.64
N ILE A 176 -11.59 -13.40 -7.41
CA ILE A 176 -11.31 -14.54 -6.52
C ILE A 176 -12.54 -14.74 -5.65
N GLU A 177 -12.96 -15.98 -5.52
CA GLU A 177 -14.10 -16.35 -4.68
C GLU A 177 -13.79 -16.09 -3.20
N VAL A 178 -14.64 -15.35 -2.54
CA VAL A 178 -14.59 -15.11 -1.11
C VAL A 178 -15.36 -16.20 -0.40
N ARG A 179 -14.65 -17.09 0.33
CA ARG A 179 -15.27 -18.24 1.01
C ARG A 179 -15.74 -17.93 2.42
N LYS A 180 -15.19 -16.92 3.03
CA LYS A 180 -15.52 -16.50 4.39
C LYS A 180 -15.71 -14.99 4.40
N MET A 181 -16.87 -14.55 4.88
CA MET A 181 -17.14 -13.12 5.04
C MET A 181 -16.84 -12.71 6.48
N PRO A 182 -15.83 -11.87 6.71
CA PRO A 182 -15.66 -11.26 8.02
C PRO A 182 -16.79 -10.28 8.31
N ASN A 183 -17.04 -10.00 9.59
CA ASN A 183 -18.00 -8.97 9.97
C ASN A 183 -17.52 -7.58 9.49
N LEU A 184 -18.06 -7.13 8.37
CA LEU A 184 -17.69 -5.87 7.74
C LEU A 184 -18.48 -4.66 8.29
N LYS A 185 -19.36 -4.85 9.27
CA LYS A 185 -20.20 -3.76 9.84
C LYS A 185 -19.37 -2.58 10.33
N GLU A 186 -18.17 -2.82 10.80
CA GLU A 186 -17.27 -1.76 11.24
C GLU A 186 -16.62 -0.97 10.08
N SER A 187 -16.67 -1.46 8.84
CA SER A 187 -16.04 -0.81 7.68
C SER A 187 -16.88 0.32 7.08
N ILE A 188 -18.16 0.38 7.42
CA ILE A 188 -19.13 1.29 6.77
C ILE A 188 -18.91 2.75 7.19
N ASN A 189 -18.35 3.00 8.37
CA ASN A 189 -18.28 4.34 8.99
C ASN A 189 -16.88 4.93 9.12
N THR A 190 -15.85 4.32 8.54
CA THR A 190 -14.48 4.84 8.67
C THR A 190 -13.93 5.28 7.32
N PHE A 191 -13.50 6.54 7.26
CA PHE A 191 -12.80 7.15 6.11
C PHE A 191 -11.37 6.62 5.92
N VAL A 192 -10.93 5.71 6.78
CA VAL A 192 -9.60 5.09 6.73
C VAL A 192 -9.74 3.74 6.05
N ALA A 193 -8.91 3.50 5.05
CA ALA A 193 -8.80 2.20 4.42
C ALA A 193 -8.56 1.13 5.47
N LYS A 194 -9.44 0.15 5.54
CA LYS A 194 -9.24 -1.02 6.39
C LYS A 194 -8.41 -2.04 5.64
N ILE A 195 -7.25 -2.35 6.21
CA ILE A 195 -6.40 -3.41 5.74
C ILE A 195 -6.59 -4.60 6.67
N ARG A 196 -6.88 -5.76 6.08
CA ARG A 196 -7.09 -7.02 6.81
C ARG A 196 -6.25 -8.14 6.20
N PRO A 197 -5.90 -9.15 7.00
CA PRO A 197 -5.23 -10.35 6.47
C PRO A 197 -6.06 -11.06 5.41
N LEU A 198 -5.40 -11.65 4.43
CA LEU A 198 -6.06 -12.46 3.41
C LEU A 198 -6.76 -13.69 4.01
N SER A 199 -6.21 -14.23 5.09
CA SER A 199 -6.80 -15.36 5.84
C SER A 199 -8.21 -15.10 6.35
N ASP A 200 -8.60 -13.82 6.52
CA ASP A 200 -9.98 -13.46 6.91
C ASP A 200 -11.01 -13.79 5.82
N PHE A 201 -10.59 -13.87 4.55
CA PHE A 201 -11.46 -13.99 3.38
C PHE A 201 -11.37 -15.33 2.66
N ILE A 202 -10.22 -15.99 2.74
CA ILE A 202 -9.94 -17.26 2.09
C ILE A 202 -9.72 -18.30 3.18
N GLY A 203 -10.58 -19.32 3.23
CA GLY A 203 -10.35 -20.44 4.14
C GLY A 203 -9.04 -21.14 3.78
N ILE A 204 -8.11 -21.19 4.71
CA ILE A 204 -6.90 -21.99 4.59
C ILE A 204 -7.33 -23.45 4.48
N LYS A 205 -6.93 -24.13 3.40
CA LYS A 205 -6.97 -25.60 3.32
C LYS A 205 -5.70 -26.15 3.92
#